data_98d4a345df0e2710e20b931e0d7373ca
#
_entry.id   98d4a345df0e2710e20b931e0d7373ca
#
_cell.length_a   1.000
_cell.length_b   1.000
_cell.length_c   1.000
_cell.angle_alpha   90.00
_cell.angle_beta   90.00
_cell.angle_gamma   90.00
#
_symmetry.space_group_name_H-M   'P 1'
#
loop_
_entity.id
_entity.type
_entity.pdbx_description
1 polymer ?
#
loop_
_entity_poly.entity_id
_entity_poly.type
_entity_poly.pdbx_seq_one_letter_code
_entity_poly.pdbx_strand_id
1 'polypeptide(L)'
;TRNPDFEYREVKKATHTRVVDRQQYMDRLYGFWLGECIANWTGLITEMDKIGNIGDIKTGAFYTRQNWGQPDQPSIWGQGVPSALSPTIGYVFAAPDSTWGSDDDTDIEYIYQWLLLQNKTSVLSGTQIRDGWLSHIRHEEENFLWVANQRAFDLMLQGMVPPATGDPANNPEWEMIDAQLTTEIFGLFAPTRPDMALKMAELPIATVARNNSAWISRFYVSMYALASLADTMLQPADQLMWMAENAKSCLPDTSYAHKMYDFVKRMYLSGYSWEQARDSVYDRYQVKQLDGYRLTSRKLYCNGCFAGGINFASSLVSLFYGKGDIKETIKIGALCGWDSDNPTATWGGLLGFMIGKKGIEKAFNRTFSEKYNIHRTRTGFPNNGIDTFWNMALHGVWVTDRVVQDELHGSIDLQENKWYIPVE
;
A
#
# COMPACT_ATOMS: atom_id res chain seq x y z
N THR A 1 12.31 -11.45 21.70
CA THR A 1 11.32 -11.24 20.65
C THR A 1 10.31 -12.36 20.53
N ARG A 2 10.10 -13.06 21.62
CA ARG A 2 9.08 -14.08 21.74
C ARG A 2 7.70 -13.43 21.95
N ASN A 3 6.69 -13.85 21.18
CA ASN A 3 5.31 -13.43 21.43
C ASN A 3 4.79 -14.16 22.67
N PRO A 4 4.42 -13.44 23.75
CA PRO A 4 3.97 -14.08 24.99
C PRO A 4 2.59 -14.77 24.86
N ASP A 5 1.83 -14.40 23.83
CA ASP A 5 0.48 -14.95 23.59
C ASP A 5 0.45 -16.06 22.54
N PHE A 6 1.62 -16.58 22.17
CA PHE A 6 1.76 -17.61 21.15
C PHE A 6 2.56 -18.79 21.67
N GLU A 7 2.07 -20.02 21.43
CA GLU A 7 2.73 -21.25 21.82
C GLU A 7 3.65 -21.74 20.68
N TYR A 8 4.96 -21.59 20.90
CA TYR A 8 5.97 -22.02 19.93
C TYR A 8 6.20 -23.53 20.06
N ARG A 9 6.13 -24.23 18.93
CA ARG A 9 6.38 -25.67 18.86
C ARG A 9 7.86 -25.98 18.72
N GLU A 10 8.21 -27.26 18.92
CA GLU A 10 9.55 -27.74 18.70
C GLU A 10 9.98 -27.52 17.24
N VAL A 11 11.24 -27.12 17.07
CA VAL A 11 11.81 -26.82 15.74
C VAL A 11 11.98 -28.13 14.95
N LYS A 12 11.36 -28.18 13.77
CA LYS A 12 11.52 -29.28 12.80
C LYS A 12 12.10 -28.72 11.52
N LYS A 13 13.36 -29.04 11.24
CA LYS A 13 14.04 -28.64 10.00
C LYS A 13 13.67 -29.63 8.89
N ALA A 14 12.58 -29.39 8.20
CA ALA A 14 12.18 -30.19 7.03
C ALA A 14 13.12 -29.92 5.84
N THR A 15 13.20 -30.88 4.93
CA THR A 15 13.84 -30.69 3.63
C THR A 15 13.01 -29.73 2.77
N HIS A 16 13.63 -29.02 1.84
CA HIS A 16 12.96 -28.06 0.94
C HIS A 16 12.30 -26.90 1.68
N THR A 17 13.05 -26.28 2.60
CA THR A 17 12.63 -25.05 3.27
C THR A 17 13.48 -23.87 2.81
N ARG A 18 12.88 -22.69 2.88
CA ARG A 18 13.59 -21.43 2.79
C ARG A 18 13.84 -20.92 4.21
N VAL A 19 15.03 -20.40 4.45
CA VAL A 19 15.42 -19.87 5.76
C VAL A 19 15.36 -18.35 5.69
N VAL A 20 14.61 -17.76 6.61
CA VAL A 20 14.47 -16.29 6.70
C VAL A 20 14.93 -15.84 8.09
N ASP A 21 15.83 -14.89 8.15
CA ASP A 21 16.31 -14.28 9.38
C ASP A 21 15.25 -13.35 9.96
N ARG A 22 14.77 -13.64 11.18
CA ARG A 22 13.70 -12.87 11.83
C ARG A 22 14.15 -11.46 12.22
N GLN A 23 15.41 -11.27 12.60
CA GLN A 23 15.92 -9.95 12.98
C GLN A 23 16.04 -9.05 11.74
N GLN A 24 16.57 -9.58 10.66
CA GLN A 24 16.64 -8.85 9.39
C GLN A 24 15.24 -8.52 8.87
N TYR A 25 14.30 -9.46 9.01
CA TYR A 25 12.91 -9.23 8.61
C TYR A 25 12.26 -8.13 9.44
N MET A 26 12.52 -8.10 10.76
CA MET A 26 12.06 -7.02 11.64
C MET A 26 12.60 -5.66 11.20
N ASP A 27 13.88 -5.59 10.82
CA ASP A 27 14.46 -4.36 10.28
C ASP A 27 13.80 -3.93 8.97
N ARG A 28 13.47 -4.89 8.11
CA ARG A 28 12.73 -4.63 6.87
C ARG A 28 11.30 -4.16 7.13
N LEU A 29 10.61 -4.73 8.13
CA LEU A 29 9.29 -4.25 8.53
C LEU A 29 9.34 -2.81 9.06
N TYR A 30 10.38 -2.46 9.81
CA TYR A 30 10.64 -1.07 10.19
C TYR A 30 10.77 -0.19 8.94
N GLY A 31 11.55 -0.64 7.98
CA GLY A 31 11.74 0.06 6.70
C GLY A 31 10.44 0.24 5.93
N PHE A 32 9.55 -0.76 5.97
CA PHE A 32 8.21 -0.65 5.38
C PHE A 32 7.43 0.52 6.01
N TRP A 33 7.31 0.57 7.34
CA TRP A 33 6.56 1.62 8.01
C TRP A 33 7.15 3.01 7.78
N LEU A 34 8.45 3.14 7.92
CA LEU A 34 9.15 4.42 7.69
C LEU A 34 9.02 4.87 6.23
N GLY A 35 9.29 3.98 5.29
CA GLY A 35 9.22 4.27 3.86
C GLY A 35 7.82 4.66 3.41
N GLU A 36 6.81 3.96 3.91
CA GLU A 36 5.41 4.26 3.64
C GLU A 36 5.02 5.64 4.17
N CYS A 37 5.43 5.99 5.40
CA CYS A 37 5.15 7.30 5.97
C CYS A 37 5.82 8.44 5.17
N ILE A 38 7.10 8.31 4.83
CA ILE A 38 7.79 9.33 4.01
C ILE A 38 7.04 9.53 2.68
N ALA A 39 6.72 8.42 2.04
CA ALA A 39 6.09 8.42 0.72
C ALA A 39 4.67 8.97 0.77
N ASN A 40 3.87 8.57 1.75
CA ASN A 40 2.51 9.07 1.93
C ASN A 40 2.48 10.59 2.09
N TRP A 41 3.25 11.10 3.05
CA TRP A 41 3.25 12.54 3.33
C TRP A 41 3.84 13.36 2.18
N THR A 42 4.80 12.82 1.45
CA THR A 42 5.34 13.46 0.26
C THR A 42 4.30 13.50 -0.87
N GLY A 43 3.64 12.38 -1.13
CA GLY A 43 2.61 12.29 -2.16
C GLY A 43 1.35 13.11 -1.84
N LEU A 44 1.06 13.33 -0.57
CA LEU A 44 -0.10 14.09 -0.13
C LEU A 44 -0.04 15.58 -0.53
N ILE A 45 1.15 16.13 -0.74
CA ILE A 45 1.31 17.52 -1.17
C ILE A 45 0.57 17.78 -2.48
N THR A 46 0.68 16.85 -3.43
CA THR A 46 0.17 17.00 -4.80
C THR A 46 -1.16 16.28 -5.03
N GLU A 47 -1.69 15.64 -4.00
CA GLU A 47 -2.91 14.83 -4.10
C GLU A 47 -4.06 15.63 -4.71
N MET A 48 -4.68 15.09 -5.75
CA MET A 48 -5.84 15.66 -6.47
C MET A 48 -5.59 17.02 -7.14
N ASP A 49 -4.41 17.57 -7.08
CA ASP A 49 -4.15 18.88 -7.65
C ASP A 49 -4.07 18.84 -9.18
N LYS A 50 -3.59 17.76 -9.76
CA LYS A 50 -3.50 17.56 -11.21
C LYS A 50 -4.13 16.23 -11.62
N ILE A 51 -5.31 16.32 -12.21
CA ILE A 51 -6.09 15.17 -12.67
C ILE A 51 -6.53 15.28 -14.13
N GLY A 52 -5.98 16.22 -14.88
CA GLY A 52 -6.29 16.44 -16.30
C GLY A 52 -7.42 17.43 -16.55
N ASN A 53 -7.70 17.66 -17.82
CA ASN A 53 -8.74 18.58 -18.29
C ASN A 53 -9.80 17.79 -19.06
N ILE A 54 -10.90 17.42 -18.41
CA ILE A 54 -12.02 16.74 -19.04
C ILE A 54 -13.33 17.43 -18.63
N GLY A 55 -14.16 17.76 -19.61
CA GLY A 55 -15.43 18.45 -19.36
C GLY A 55 -15.20 19.78 -18.66
N ASP A 56 -15.83 19.98 -17.52
CA ASP A 56 -15.73 21.21 -16.74
C ASP A 56 -14.55 21.21 -15.77
N ILE A 57 -13.86 20.09 -15.62
CA ILE A 57 -12.69 19.96 -14.73
C ILE A 57 -11.45 20.47 -15.46
N LYS A 58 -10.85 21.51 -14.94
CA LYS A 58 -9.69 22.18 -15.55
C LYS A 58 -8.58 22.38 -14.52
N THR A 59 -7.71 21.38 -14.40
CA THR A 59 -6.55 21.47 -13.50
C THR A 59 -5.26 21.95 -14.18
N GLY A 60 -5.32 22.13 -15.51
CA GLY A 60 -4.15 22.52 -16.30
C GLY A 60 -3.25 21.34 -16.64
N ALA A 61 -2.04 21.62 -17.03
CA ALA A 61 -1.05 20.62 -17.38
C ALA A 61 -0.61 19.83 -16.14
N PHE A 62 -0.38 18.52 -16.32
CA PHE A 62 0.17 17.68 -15.28
C PHE A 62 1.56 18.16 -14.83
N TYR A 63 1.97 17.74 -13.63
CA TYR A 63 3.32 18.00 -13.16
C TYR A 63 4.37 17.34 -14.06
N THR A 64 5.54 17.96 -14.08
CA THR A 64 6.74 17.42 -14.71
C THR A 64 7.87 17.41 -13.69
N ARG A 65 9.02 16.84 -14.05
CA ARG A 65 10.20 16.81 -13.17
C ARG A 65 10.67 18.20 -12.73
N GLN A 66 10.36 19.24 -13.52
CA GLN A 66 10.71 20.61 -13.19
C GLN A 66 9.90 21.19 -12.03
N ASN A 67 8.76 20.59 -11.72
CA ASN A 67 7.93 21.01 -10.58
C ASN A 67 8.51 20.56 -9.23
N TRP A 68 9.41 19.60 -9.21
CA TRP A 68 10.06 19.19 -7.97
C TRP A 68 10.87 20.33 -7.37
N GLY A 69 10.64 20.62 -6.07
CA GLY A 69 11.27 21.74 -5.39
C GLY A 69 10.59 23.09 -5.63
N GLN A 70 9.55 23.13 -6.44
CA GLN A 70 8.80 24.34 -6.76
C GLN A 70 7.53 24.44 -5.93
N PRO A 71 6.92 25.64 -5.82
CA PRO A 71 5.60 25.77 -5.20
C PRO A 71 4.56 24.90 -5.89
N ASP A 72 3.67 24.32 -5.10
CA ASP A 72 2.59 23.52 -5.64
C ASP A 72 1.55 24.37 -6.39
N GLN A 73 0.80 23.72 -7.25
CA GLN A 73 -0.32 24.32 -7.97
C GLN A 73 -1.55 24.39 -7.05
N PRO A 74 -2.44 25.38 -7.26
CA PRO A 74 -3.70 25.39 -6.53
C PRO A 74 -4.52 24.13 -6.81
N SER A 75 -5.09 23.56 -5.76
CA SER A 75 -6.01 22.42 -5.86
C SER A 75 -7.32 22.82 -6.49
N ILE A 76 -7.95 21.89 -7.21
CA ILE A 76 -9.33 22.06 -7.71
C ILE A 76 -10.35 22.10 -6.57
N TRP A 77 -9.99 21.62 -5.37
CA TRP A 77 -10.88 21.49 -4.22
C TRP A 77 -11.03 22.77 -3.42
N GLY A 78 -10.23 23.77 -3.69
CA GLY A 78 -10.37 25.03 -3.00
C GLY A 78 -9.08 25.84 -2.89
N GLN A 79 -9.24 26.97 -2.21
CA GLN A 79 -8.14 27.86 -1.93
C GLN A 79 -7.40 27.43 -0.67
N GLY A 80 -6.12 27.70 -0.62
CA GLY A 80 -5.30 27.40 0.52
C GLY A 80 -4.45 26.15 0.35
N VAL A 81 -4.55 25.52 -0.79
CA VAL A 81 -3.54 24.55 -1.19
C VAL A 81 -2.54 25.30 -2.04
N PRO A 82 -1.31 25.22 -1.80
CA PRO A 82 -0.49 24.04 -1.49
C PRO A 82 -0.79 23.48 -0.12
N SER A 83 -0.47 22.20 0.00
CA SER A 83 -0.64 21.47 1.22
C SER A 83 -0.20 22.25 2.46
N ALA A 84 -0.96 22.17 3.54
CA ALA A 84 -0.55 22.68 4.84
C ALA A 84 0.75 22.03 5.35
N LEU A 85 1.17 20.93 4.73
CA LEU A 85 2.38 20.20 5.08
C LEU A 85 3.65 20.87 4.55
N SER A 86 3.58 21.43 3.35
CA SER A 86 4.72 22.07 2.71
C SER A 86 4.26 23.06 1.63
N PRO A 87 4.87 24.24 1.56
CA PRO A 87 4.57 25.20 0.49
C PRO A 87 5.19 24.79 -0.85
N THR A 88 6.06 23.78 -0.86
CA THR A 88 6.78 23.31 -2.05
C THR A 88 6.69 21.80 -2.18
N ILE A 89 6.77 21.32 -3.41
CA ILE A 89 6.78 19.87 -3.72
C ILE A 89 8.17 19.32 -3.40
N GLY A 90 8.25 18.46 -2.39
CA GLY A 90 9.51 17.86 -1.95
C GLY A 90 9.26 16.78 -0.91
N TYR A 91 10.31 16.11 -0.47
CA TYR A 91 10.19 15.07 0.54
C TYR A 91 9.73 15.65 1.88
N VAL A 92 8.78 14.95 2.51
CA VAL A 92 8.30 15.29 3.84
C VAL A 92 8.91 14.34 4.85
N PHE A 93 9.51 14.90 5.88
CA PHE A 93 10.20 14.13 6.92
C PHE A 93 9.69 14.51 8.31
N ALA A 94 9.62 13.52 9.19
CA ALA A 94 9.48 13.74 10.63
C ALA A 94 10.87 13.66 11.27
N ALA A 95 11.32 14.77 11.86
CA ALA A 95 12.62 14.84 12.54
C ALA A 95 12.64 13.86 13.75
N PRO A 96 13.83 13.40 14.20
CA PRO A 96 13.94 12.41 15.27
C PRO A 96 13.22 12.73 16.58
N ASP A 97 13.01 14.00 16.88
CA ASP A 97 12.31 14.49 18.08
C ASP A 97 10.81 14.73 17.87
N SER A 98 10.29 14.47 16.68
CA SER A 98 8.89 14.63 16.31
C SER A 98 8.17 13.28 16.20
N THR A 99 6.92 13.28 15.72
CA THR A 99 6.10 12.07 15.58
C THR A 99 5.43 12.06 14.21
N TRP A 100 5.49 10.92 13.53
CA TRP A 100 4.72 10.69 12.31
C TRP A 100 3.23 10.59 12.64
N GLY A 101 2.41 11.32 11.92
CA GLY A 101 0.96 11.14 11.97
C GLY A 101 0.51 9.96 11.11
N SER A 102 -0.55 9.29 11.53
CA SER A 102 -1.25 8.33 10.68
C SER A 102 -2.06 9.03 9.60
N ASP A 103 -2.30 8.33 8.51
CA ASP A 103 -3.17 8.74 7.42
C ASP A 103 -3.86 7.48 6.88
N ASP A 104 -4.87 7.61 6.02
CA ASP A 104 -5.63 6.44 5.54
C ASP A 104 -4.75 5.44 4.79
N ASP A 105 -3.66 5.87 4.18
CA ASP A 105 -2.68 4.99 3.53
C ASP A 105 -1.79 4.19 4.50
N THR A 106 -1.87 4.44 5.79
CA THR A 106 -1.08 3.71 6.79
C THR A 106 -1.92 3.10 7.90
N ASP A 107 -3.05 3.73 8.23
CA ASP A 107 -3.77 3.45 9.48
C ASP A 107 -4.62 2.17 9.45
N ILE A 108 -5.25 1.84 8.34
CA ILE A 108 -6.04 0.62 8.26
C ILE A 108 -5.13 -0.61 8.20
N GLU A 109 -3.96 -0.50 7.62
CA GLU A 109 -2.93 -1.54 7.70
C GLU A 109 -2.51 -1.80 9.14
N TYR A 110 -2.33 -0.73 9.91
CA TYR A 110 -2.08 -0.83 11.35
C TYR A 110 -3.22 -1.56 12.08
N ILE A 111 -4.47 -1.21 11.75
CA ILE A 111 -5.64 -1.88 12.32
C ILE A 111 -5.62 -3.39 11.99
N TYR A 112 -5.38 -3.78 10.73
CA TYR A 112 -5.36 -5.19 10.35
C TYR A 112 -4.29 -5.98 11.10
N GLN A 113 -3.08 -5.43 11.23
CA GLN A 113 -2.05 -6.07 12.03
C GLN A 113 -2.48 -6.24 13.49
N TRP A 114 -3.07 -5.20 14.07
CA TRP A 114 -3.59 -5.22 15.43
C TRP A 114 -4.68 -6.30 15.61
N LEU A 115 -5.62 -6.38 14.67
CA LEU A 115 -6.71 -7.36 14.72
C LEU A 115 -6.21 -8.80 14.64
N LEU A 116 -5.20 -9.08 13.83
CA LEU A 116 -4.59 -10.40 13.74
C LEU A 116 -3.98 -10.82 15.08
N LEU A 117 -3.32 -9.92 15.78
CA LEU A 117 -2.76 -10.17 17.10
C LEU A 117 -3.86 -10.32 18.15
N GLN A 118 -4.82 -9.42 18.21
CA GLN A 118 -5.88 -9.42 19.22
C GLN A 118 -6.79 -10.65 19.09
N ASN A 119 -7.10 -11.06 17.88
CA ASN A 119 -7.93 -12.24 17.63
C ASN A 119 -7.14 -13.54 17.58
N LYS A 120 -5.82 -13.48 17.74
CA LYS A 120 -4.94 -14.67 17.75
C LYS A 120 -5.20 -15.57 16.55
N THR A 121 -5.28 -14.98 15.36
CA THR A 121 -5.60 -15.69 14.12
C THR A 121 -4.68 -15.22 12.99
N SER A 122 -4.53 -16.07 11.98
CA SER A 122 -3.84 -15.73 10.74
C SER A 122 -4.80 -15.23 9.66
N VAL A 123 -6.10 -15.55 9.77
CA VAL A 123 -7.11 -15.16 8.79
C VAL A 123 -8.30 -14.57 9.54
N LEU A 124 -8.59 -13.30 9.27
CA LEU A 124 -9.70 -12.59 9.91
C LEU A 124 -11.04 -13.04 9.32
N SER A 125 -12.06 -13.19 10.17
CA SER A 125 -13.45 -13.37 9.74
C SER A 125 -14.09 -12.02 9.43
N GLY A 126 -15.22 -12.05 8.71
CA GLY A 126 -16.01 -10.83 8.44
C GLY A 126 -16.46 -10.11 9.72
N THR A 127 -16.87 -10.87 10.73
CA THR A 127 -17.23 -10.31 12.04
C THR A 127 -16.05 -9.66 12.74
N GLN A 128 -14.88 -10.28 12.70
CA GLN A 128 -13.66 -9.70 13.29
C GLN A 128 -13.25 -8.39 12.59
N ILE A 129 -13.37 -8.33 11.27
CA ILE A 129 -13.09 -7.10 10.52
C ILE A 129 -14.09 -6.00 10.90
N ARG A 130 -15.38 -6.30 10.87
CA ARG A 130 -16.42 -5.34 11.25
C ARG A 130 -16.20 -4.81 12.66
N ASP A 131 -16.05 -5.70 13.63
CA ASP A 131 -15.91 -5.31 15.03
C ASP A 131 -14.65 -4.48 15.25
N GLY A 132 -13.57 -4.80 14.56
CA GLY A 132 -12.34 -4.03 14.60
C GLY A 132 -12.49 -2.63 14.00
N TRP A 133 -13.12 -2.51 12.84
CA TRP A 133 -13.39 -1.21 12.23
C TRP A 133 -14.28 -0.36 13.13
N LEU A 134 -15.36 -0.92 13.71
CA LEU A 134 -16.25 -0.20 14.61
C LEU A 134 -15.57 0.23 15.89
N SER A 135 -14.59 -0.52 16.37
CA SER A 135 -13.84 -0.20 17.60
C SER A 135 -12.79 0.87 17.41
N HIS A 136 -12.24 1.00 16.21
CA HIS A 136 -11.04 1.82 15.96
C HIS A 136 -11.27 3.00 15.01
N ILE A 137 -12.42 3.08 14.37
CA ILE A 137 -12.79 4.19 13.50
C ILE A 137 -13.90 5.00 14.16
N ARG A 138 -13.76 6.32 14.17
CA ARG A 138 -14.72 7.22 14.83
C ARG A 138 -16.06 7.19 14.10
N HIS A 139 -17.17 7.26 14.86
CA HIS A 139 -18.53 7.13 14.34
C HIS A 139 -19.21 8.46 14.06
N GLU A 140 -19.03 9.44 14.96
CA GLU A 140 -19.82 10.67 14.98
C GLU A 140 -19.00 11.94 14.70
N GLU A 141 -17.75 11.78 14.30
CA GLU A 141 -16.83 12.86 13.99
C GLU A 141 -15.98 12.50 12.78
N GLU A 142 -15.14 13.41 12.31
CA GLU A 142 -14.22 13.17 11.19
C GLU A 142 -13.49 11.84 11.38
N ASN A 143 -13.70 10.94 10.44
CA ASN A 143 -13.17 9.58 10.53
C ASN A 143 -12.15 9.25 9.44
N PHE A 144 -11.77 10.20 8.61
CA PHE A 144 -10.74 10.03 7.59
C PHE A 144 -10.96 8.82 6.68
N LEU A 145 -12.23 8.46 6.44
CA LEU A 145 -12.62 7.46 5.45
C LEU A 145 -13.18 8.16 4.21
N TRP A 146 -13.00 7.52 3.07
CA TRP A 146 -13.44 8.03 1.78
C TRP A 146 -14.10 6.92 0.97
N VAL A 147 -14.86 7.29 -0.02
CA VAL A 147 -15.53 6.43 -1.02
C VAL A 147 -15.91 5.02 -0.53
N ALA A 148 -15.27 3.96 -1.01
CA ALA A 148 -15.64 2.58 -0.68
C ALA A 148 -15.43 2.24 0.80
N ASN A 149 -14.38 2.75 1.43
CA ASN A 149 -14.15 2.56 2.87
C ASN A 149 -15.26 3.21 3.70
N GLN A 150 -15.66 4.43 3.37
CA GLN A 150 -16.77 5.09 4.07
C GLN A 150 -18.07 4.31 3.90
N ARG A 151 -18.37 3.86 2.67
CA ARG A 151 -19.59 3.10 2.43
C ARG A 151 -19.59 1.76 3.18
N ALA A 152 -18.48 1.04 3.17
CA ALA A 152 -18.35 -0.21 3.92
C ALA A 152 -18.56 0.02 5.42
N PHE A 153 -17.97 1.08 5.97
CA PHE A 153 -18.13 1.44 7.38
C PHE A 153 -19.59 1.76 7.72
N ASP A 154 -20.29 2.52 6.89
CA ASP A 154 -21.70 2.82 7.07
C ASP A 154 -22.55 1.54 7.08
N LEU A 155 -22.25 0.58 6.21
CA LEU A 155 -22.90 -0.71 6.17
C LEU A 155 -22.59 -1.56 7.41
N MET A 156 -21.36 -1.50 7.91
CA MET A 156 -20.97 -2.17 9.18
C MET A 156 -21.73 -1.62 10.37
N LEU A 157 -21.95 -0.31 10.42
CA LEU A 157 -22.79 0.32 11.46
C LEU A 157 -24.24 -0.20 11.44
N GLN A 158 -24.71 -0.66 10.28
CA GLN A 158 -26.02 -1.29 10.11
C GLN A 158 -26.01 -2.79 10.40
N GLY A 159 -24.86 -3.35 10.77
CA GLY A 159 -24.71 -4.77 11.10
C GLY A 159 -24.20 -5.66 9.95
N MET A 160 -23.93 -5.09 8.77
CA MET A 160 -23.40 -5.86 7.66
C MET A 160 -21.94 -6.23 7.90
N VAL A 161 -21.53 -7.42 7.44
CA VAL A 161 -20.17 -7.91 7.58
C VAL A 161 -19.53 -8.15 6.19
N PRO A 162 -18.19 -8.03 6.07
CA PRO A 162 -17.51 -8.49 4.87
C PRO A 162 -17.80 -9.97 4.59
N PRO A 163 -17.93 -10.41 3.33
CA PRO A 163 -17.65 -9.64 2.10
C PRO A 163 -18.81 -8.81 1.57
N ALA A 164 -19.97 -8.86 2.19
CA ALA A 164 -21.17 -8.16 1.72
C ALA A 164 -20.97 -6.63 1.62
N THR A 165 -20.13 -6.07 2.48
CA THR A 165 -19.81 -4.62 2.51
C THR A 165 -19.15 -4.11 1.25
N GLY A 166 -18.49 -4.96 0.47
CA GLY A 166 -17.84 -4.61 -0.79
C GLY A 166 -18.59 -5.13 -2.04
N ASP A 167 -19.71 -5.80 -1.84
CA ASP A 167 -20.53 -6.27 -2.96
C ASP A 167 -21.08 -5.08 -3.75
N PRO A 168 -21.01 -5.11 -5.11
CA PRO A 168 -21.55 -4.03 -5.96
C PRO A 168 -23.02 -3.70 -5.69
N ALA A 169 -23.80 -4.66 -5.22
CA ALA A 169 -25.20 -4.42 -4.86
C ALA A 169 -25.35 -3.53 -3.62
N ASN A 170 -24.36 -3.51 -2.74
CA ASN A 170 -24.38 -2.79 -1.47
C ASN A 170 -23.44 -1.58 -1.44
N ASN A 171 -22.35 -1.64 -2.19
CA ASN A 171 -21.30 -0.61 -2.21
C ASN A 171 -21.07 -0.15 -3.65
N PRO A 172 -21.62 1.00 -4.05
CA PRO A 172 -21.46 1.50 -5.42
C PRO A 172 -20.03 1.93 -5.75
N GLU A 173 -19.16 2.05 -4.75
CA GLU A 173 -17.75 2.47 -4.89
C GLU A 173 -16.78 1.28 -5.00
N TRP A 174 -17.27 0.11 -5.33
CA TRP A 174 -16.53 -1.16 -5.36
C TRP A 174 -15.33 -1.19 -6.32
N GLU A 175 -15.22 -0.23 -7.24
CA GLU A 175 -14.11 -0.13 -8.20
C GLU A 175 -13.12 1.00 -7.85
N MET A 176 -13.22 1.57 -6.65
CA MET A 176 -12.31 2.60 -6.18
C MET A 176 -11.01 2.02 -5.62
N ILE A 177 -10.11 2.90 -5.24
CA ILE A 177 -8.74 2.57 -4.84
C ILE A 177 -8.62 1.94 -3.45
N ASP A 178 -9.65 1.95 -2.65
CA ASP A 178 -9.59 1.78 -1.20
C ASP A 178 -8.93 0.49 -0.71
N ALA A 179 -9.17 -0.66 -1.35
CA ALA A 179 -8.48 -1.88 -0.98
C ALA A 179 -6.98 -1.85 -1.34
N GLN A 180 -6.61 -1.09 -2.35
CA GLN A 180 -5.22 -0.99 -2.81
C GLN A 180 -4.32 -0.33 -1.75
N LEU A 181 -4.86 0.59 -0.96
CA LEU A 181 -4.10 1.31 0.06
C LEU A 181 -4.12 0.66 1.44
N THR A 182 -4.98 -0.33 1.65
CA THR A 182 -5.21 -0.89 3.00
C THR A 182 -4.75 -2.33 3.17
N THR A 183 -4.37 -3.02 2.11
CA THR A 183 -4.18 -4.48 2.16
C THR A 183 -2.80 -4.97 1.75
N GLU A 184 -1.92 -4.14 1.22
CA GLU A 184 -0.60 -4.58 0.77
C GLU A 184 0.25 -5.18 1.90
N ILE A 185 0.05 -4.75 3.15
CA ILE A 185 0.78 -5.28 4.31
C ILE A 185 0.63 -6.80 4.46
N PHE A 186 -0.48 -7.38 4.00
CA PHE A 186 -0.68 -8.83 4.09
C PHE A 186 0.41 -9.61 3.35
N GLY A 187 1.02 -9.02 2.32
CA GLY A 187 2.17 -9.62 1.64
C GLY A 187 3.38 -9.81 2.55
N LEU A 188 3.51 -9.01 3.59
CA LEU A 188 4.62 -9.08 4.53
C LEU A 188 4.39 -10.08 5.67
N PHE A 189 3.18 -10.63 5.82
CA PHE A 189 2.88 -11.60 6.88
C PHE A 189 3.13 -13.04 6.47
N ALA A 190 3.40 -13.30 5.20
CA ALA A 190 3.68 -14.64 4.67
C ALA A 190 4.96 -14.60 3.82
N PRO A 191 6.13 -14.47 4.44
CA PRO A 191 7.40 -14.37 3.71
C PRO A 191 7.58 -15.54 2.76
N THR A 192 8.01 -15.27 1.54
CA THR A 192 8.26 -16.26 0.48
C THR A 192 7.03 -17.03 -0.02
N ARG A 193 5.85 -16.74 0.49
CA ARG A 193 4.62 -17.49 0.18
C ARG A 193 3.49 -16.55 -0.27
N PRO A 194 3.53 -16.08 -1.53
CA PRO A 194 2.44 -15.24 -2.08
C PRO A 194 1.06 -15.89 -2.01
N ASP A 195 0.99 -17.22 -2.14
CA ASP A 195 -0.25 -18.00 -2.02
C ASP A 195 -0.95 -17.76 -0.68
N MET A 196 -0.19 -17.84 0.41
CA MET A 196 -0.73 -17.62 1.75
C MET A 196 -1.06 -16.13 1.99
N ALA A 197 -0.22 -15.23 1.52
CA ALA A 197 -0.46 -13.79 1.60
C ALA A 197 -1.79 -13.41 0.93
N LEU A 198 -2.05 -13.95 -0.26
CA LEU A 198 -3.29 -13.72 -0.99
C LEU A 198 -4.51 -14.30 -0.27
N LYS A 199 -4.36 -15.46 0.37
CA LYS A 199 -5.42 -16.05 1.20
C LYS A 199 -5.77 -15.16 2.39
N MET A 200 -4.77 -14.61 3.07
CA MET A 200 -4.97 -13.68 4.20
C MET A 200 -5.64 -12.38 3.76
N ALA A 201 -5.31 -11.89 2.59
CA ALA A 201 -5.81 -10.62 2.05
C ALA A 201 -7.19 -10.73 1.40
N GLU A 202 -7.70 -11.92 1.11
CA GLU A 202 -8.93 -12.12 0.33
C GLU A 202 -10.12 -11.38 0.92
N LEU A 203 -10.43 -11.58 2.18
CA LEU A 203 -11.57 -10.94 2.83
C LEU A 203 -11.34 -9.46 3.10
N PRO A 204 -10.18 -9.01 3.59
CA PRO A 204 -9.88 -7.58 3.66
C PRO A 204 -10.06 -6.83 2.33
N ILE A 205 -9.61 -7.39 1.22
CA ILE A 205 -9.84 -6.83 -0.11
C ILE A 205 -11.35 -6.78 -0.43
N ALA A 206 -12.04 -7.91 -0.21
CA ALA A 206 -13.46 -8.04 -0.50
C ALA A 206 -14.35 -7.18 0.41
N THR A 207 -13.79 -6.64 1.49
CA THR A 207 -14.49 -5.68 2.36
C THR A 207 -14.97 -4.45 1.58
N VAL A 208 -14.24 -4.03 0.54
CA VAL A 208 -14.51 -2.78 -0.19
C VAL A 208 -14.38 -2.89 -1.71
N ALA A 209 -13.88 -3.98 -2.26
CA ALA A 209 -13.52 -4.04 -3.68
C ALA A 209 -13.93 -5.34 -4.37
N ARG A 210 -14.17 -5.23 -5.68
CA ARG A 210 -14.44 -6.34 -6.60
C ARG A 210 -13.77 -6.10 -7.95
N ASN A 211 -13.66 -7.15 -8.73
CA ASN A 211 -13.14 -7.12 -10.11
C ASN A 211 -11.77 -6.43 -10.20
N ASN A 212 -11.58 -5.49 -11.11
CA ASN A 212 -10.27 -4.88 -11.33
C ASN A 212 -9.64 -4.29 -10.07
N SER A 213 -10.40 -3.60 -9.25
CA SER A 213 -9.89 -3.06 -7.97
C SER A 213 -9.41 -4.16 -7.03
N ALA A 214 -10.11 -5.28 -6.96
CA ALA A 214 -9.69 -6.42 -6.17
C ALA A 214 -8.45 -7.11 -6.77
N TRP A 215 -8.41 -7.31 -8.08
CA TRP A 215 -7.24 -7.92 -8.76
C TRP A 215 -5.99 -7.06 -8.62
N ILE A 216 -6.12 -5.75 -8.73
CA ILE A 216 -5.01 -4.80 -8.52
C ILE A 216 -4.49 -4.91 -7.08
N SER A 217 -5.40 -4.97 -6.09
CA SER A 217 -5.01 -5.14 -4.69
C SER A 217 -4.25 -6.45 -4.48
N ARG A 218 -4.69 -7.53 -5.10
CA ARG A 218 -3.98 -8.82 -5.09
C ARG A 218 -2.60 -8.72 -5.74
N PHE A 219 -2.47 -7.94 -6.82
CA PHE A 219 -1.18 -7.65 -7.43
C PHE A 219 -0.22 -7.00 -6.44
N TYR A 220 -0.67 -5.99 -5.70
CA TYR A 220 0.15 -5.31 -4.70
C TYR A 220 0.55 -6.25 -3.55
N VAL A 221 -0.38 -7.04 -3.05
CA VAL A 221 -0.10 -8.05 -2.01
C VAL A 221 0.95 -9.05 -2.51
N SER A 222 0.80 -9.53 -3.73
CA SER A 222 1.77 -10.45 -4.35
C SER A 222 3.15 -9.81 -4.52
N MET A 223 3.23 -8.56 -4.97
CA MET A 223 4.48 -7.80 -5.04
C MET A 223 5.19 -7.76 -3.69
N TYR A 224 4.46 -7.47 -2.63
CA TYR A 224 5.00 -7.40 -1.27
C TYR A 224 5.53 -8.77 -0.80
N ALA A 225 4.78 -9.84 -1.06
CA ALA A 225 5.20 -11.19 -0.68
C ALA A 225 6.44 -11.65 -1.47
N LEU A 226 6.51 -11.29 -2.75
CA LEU A 226 7.64 -11.62 -3.63
C LEU A 226 8.94 -10.87 -3.25
N ALA A 227 8.84 -9.78 -2.51
CA ALA A 227 10.02 -9.01 -2.10
C ALA A 227 11.03 -9.84 -1.28
N SER A 228 10.54 -10.82 -0.52
CA SER A 228 11.41 -11.73 0.24
C SER A 228 12.00 -12.87 -0.59
N LEU A 229 11.56 -13.02 -1.84
CA LEU A 229 12.08 -14.00 -2.81
C LEU A 229 13.00 -13.38 -3.85
N ALA A 230 13.03 -12.05 -3.97
CA ALA A 230 13.81 -11.38 -4.99
C ALA A 230 15.30 -11.72 -4.87
N ASP A 231 15.93 -12.02 -6.01
CA ASP A 231 17.36 -12.30 -6.07
C ASP A 231 18.14 -11.01 -5.79
N THR A 232 18.78 -10.94 -4.64
CA THR A 232 19.55 -9.78 -4.20
C THR A 232 20.81 -9.54 -5.03
N MET A 233 21.21 -10.50 -5.87
CA MET A 233 22.32 -10.32 -6.80
C MET A 233 21.92 -9.51 -8.03
N LEU A 234 20.63 -9.38 -8.32
CA LEU A 234 20.13 -8.53 -9.39
C LEU A 234 20.15 -7.06 -8.99
N GLN A 235 20.24 -6.18 -9.98
CA GLN A 235 20.02 -4.75 -9.76
C GLN A 235 18.60 -4.50 -9.27
N PRO A 236 18.36 -3.45 -8.45
CA PRO A 236 17.02 -3.17 -7.92
C PRO A 236 15.92 -3.10 -8.98
N ALA A 237 16.19 -2.48 -10.12
CA ALA A 237 15.23 -2.42 -11.23
C ALA A 237 14.83 -3.80 -11.74
N ASP A 238 15.79 -4.72 -11.85
CA ASP A 238 15.56 -6.08 -12.32
C ASP A 238 14.84 -6.92 -11.26
N GLN A 239 15.13 -6.70 -10.00
CA GLN A 239 14.37 -7.32 -8.89
C GLN A 239 12.89 -6.95 -8.98
N LEU A 240 12.58 -5.67 -9.12
CA LEU A 240 11.20 -5.18 -9.22
C LEU A 240 10.50 -5.69 -10.47
N MET A 241 11.20 -5.74 -11.61
CA MET A 241 10.63 -6.28 -12.84
C MET A 241 10.27 -7.75 -12.68
N TRP A 242 11.16 -8.54 -12.06
CA TRP A 242 10.88 -9.93 -11.74
C TRP A 242 9.65 -10.09 -10.85
N MET A 243 9.57 -9.29 -9.79
CA MET A 243 8.43 -9.29 -8.88
C MET A 243 7.13 -8.94 -9.62
N ALA A 244 7.14 -7.89 -10.42
CA ALA A 244 5.97 -7.42 -11.17
C ALA A 244 5.50 -8.45 -12.20
N GLU A 245 6.42 -9.07 -12.96
CA GLU A 245 6.09 -10.10 -13.92
C GLU A 245 5.43 -11.33 -13.26
N ASN A 246 5.88 -11.70 -12.08
CA ASN A 246 5.26 -12.79 -11.32
C ASN A 246 3.91 -12.37 -10.70
N ALA A 247 3.79 -11.17 -10.17
CA ALA A 247 2.55 -10.66 -9.61
C ALA A 247 1.46 -10.42 -10.67
N LYS A 248 1.85 -10.24 -11.93
CA LYS A 248 0.94 -10.05 -13.06
C LYS A 248 -0.10 -11.17 -13.20
N SER A 249 0.20 -12.37 -12.72
CA SER A 249 -0.74 -13.49 -12.72
C SER A 249 -2.03 -13.21 -11.93
N CYS A 250 -2.01 -12.23 -11.03
CA CYS A 250 -3.20 -11.76 -10.32
C CYS A 250 -4.18 -10.99 -11.20
N LEU A 251 -3.76 -10.55 -12.37
CA LEU A 251 -4.53 -9.74 -13.30
C LEU A 251 -5.05 -10.61 -14.44
N PRO A 252 -6.38 -10.87 -14.52
CA PRO A 252 -6.93 -11.64 -15.64
C PRO A 252 -6.58 -11.03 -17.00
N ASP A 253 -6.25 -11.86 -17.97
CA ASP A 253 -5.77 -11.42 -19.29
C ASP A 253 -6.69 -10.42 -20.01
N THR A 254 -8.00 -10.54 -19.79
CA THR A 254 -9.00 -9.70 -20.40
C THR A 254 -9.30 -8.42 -19.62
N SER A 255 -8.76 -8.28 -18.41
CA SER A 255 -9.01 -7.12 -17.56
C SER A 255 -8.32 -5.86 -18.07
N TYR A 256 -8.91 -4.70 -17.79
CA TYR A 256 -8.22 -3.45 -18.11
C TYR A 256 -6.93 -3.29 -17.28
N ALA A 257 -6.90 -3.83 -16.06
CA ALA A 257 -5.69 -3.78 -15.24
C ALA A 257 -4.52 -4.52 -15.91
N HIS A 258 -4.75 -5.71 -16.48
CA HIS A 258 -3.75 -6.44 -17.22
C HIS A 258 -3.25 -5.64 -18.43
N LYS A 259 -4.17 -5.04 -19.17
CA LYS A 259 -3.84 -4.23 -20.35
C LYS A 259 -3.11 -2.94 -19.98
N MET A 260 -3.45 -2.33 -18.84
CA MET A 260 -2.71 -1.19 -18.28
C MET A 260 -1.26 -1.57 -17.99
N TYR A 261 -1.06 -2.73 -17.37
CA TYR A 261 0.28 -3.25 -17.08
C TYR A 261 1.10 -3.37 -18.36
N ASP A 262 0.56 -4.04 -19.36
CA ASP A 262 1.26 -4.22 -20.66
C ASP A 262 1.53 -2.88 -21.34
N PHE A 263 0.58 -1.96 -21.28
CA PHE A 263 0.72 -0.64 -21.91
C PHE A 263 1.85 0.17 -21.26
N VAL A 264 1.85 0.30 -19.94
CA VAL A 264 2.89 1.08 -19.23
C VAL A 264 4.27 0.43 -19.39
N LYS A 265 4.33 -0.90 -19.29
CA LYS A 265 5.59 -1.63 -19.51
C LYS A 265 6.14 -1.38 -20.92
N ARG A 266 5.28 -1.41 -21.93
CA ARG A 266 5.67 -1.15 -23.32
C ARG A 266 6.21 0.27 -23.49
N MET A 267 5.57 1.27 -22.89
CA MET A 267 6.04 2.66 -22.92
C MET A 267 7.44 2.76 -22.28
N TYR A 268 7.63 2.12 -21.13
CA TYR A 268 8.91 2.08 -20.43
C TYR A 268 10.00 1.45 -21.28
N LEU A 269 9.75 0.28 -21.85
CA LEU A 269 10.72 -0.45 -22.67
C LEU A 269 11.03 0.27 -24.00
N SER A 270 10.10 1.08 -24.49
CA SER A 270 10.27 1.84 -25.73
C SER A 270 11.00 3.18 -25.54
N GLY A 271 11.44 3.47 -24.31
CA GLY A 271 12.27 4.65 -24.04
C GLY A 271 11.51 5.98 -23.87
N TYR A 272 10.19 5.95 -23.71
CA TYR A 272 9.43 7.15 -23.39
C TYR A 272 9.84 7.66 -22.00
N SER A 273 9.77 8.97 -21.79
CA SER A 273 9.95 9.55 -20.46
C SER A 273 8.78 9.18 -19.55
N TRP A 274 8.96 9.28 -18.22
CA TRP A 274 7.86 8.99 -17.31
C TRP A 274 6.70 10.00 -17.50
N GLU A 275 7.02 11.24 -17.82
CA GLU A 275 5.99 12.25 -18.10
C GLU A 275 5.16 11.87 -19.34
N GLN A 276 5.82 11.42 -20.39
CA GLN A 276 5.14 10.92 -21.59
C GLN A 276 4.29 9.69 -21.30
N ALA A 277 4.81 8.76 -20.50
CA ALA A 277 4.07 7.57 -20.10
C ALA A 277 2.82 7.93 -19.29
N ARG A 278 2.95 8.83 -18.31
CA ARG A 278 1.83 9.33 -17.50
C ARG A 278 0.79 10.03 -18.38
N ASP A 279 1.21 10.90 -19.28
CA ASP A 279 0.32 11.61 -20.19
C ASP A 279 -0.40 10.63 -21.14
N SER A 280 0.29 9.60 -21.59
CA SER A 280 -0.28 8.55 -22.45
C SER A 280 -1.31 7.69 -21.69
N VAL A 281 -1.07 7.40 -20.43
CA VAL A 281 -2.02 6.73 -19.55
C VAL A 281 -3.30 7.56 -19.40
N TYR A 282 -3.15 8.85 -19.16
CA TYR A 282 -4.27 9.79 -19.07
C TYR A 282 -5.10 9.78 -20.37
N ASP A 283 -4.44 9.97 -21.50
CA ASP A 283 -5.13 10.01 -22.82
C ASP A 283 -5.86 8.69 -23.10
N ARG A 284 -5.17 7.57 -22.90
CA ARG A 284 -5.72 6.25 -23.22
C ARG A 284 -6.93 5.90 -22.35
N TYR A 285 -6.86 6.17 -21.05
CA TYR A 285 -7.86 5.66 -20.11
C TYR A 285 -8.89 6.70 -19.68
N GLN A 286 -8.48 7.90 -19.32
CA GLN A 286 -9.44 8.93 -18.90
C GLN A 286 -10.11 9.64 -20.08
N VAL A 287 -9.38 9.87 -21.16
CA VAL A 287 -9.93 10.55 -22.34
C VAL A 287 -10.62 9.54 -23.27
N LYS A 288 -9.89 8.55 -23.77
CA LYS A 288 -10.39 7.59 -24.75
C LYS A 288 -11.13 6.41 -24.15
N GLN A 289 -10.98 6.13 -22.87
CA GLN A 289 -11.66 5.04 -22.16
C GLN A 289 -11.50 3.68 -22.85
N LEU A 290 -10.29 3.37 -23.27
CA LEU A 290 -9.97 2.12 -23.95
C LEU A 290 -9.90 0.93 -22.96
N ASP A 291 -9.75 -0.27 -23.50
CA ASP A 291 -9.58 -1.53 -22.77
C ASP A 291 -10.73 -1.86 -21.79
N GLY A 292 -11.91 -1.28 -22.00
CA GLY A 292 -13.03 -1.50 -21.09
C GLY A 292 -13.05 -0.60 -19.85
N TYR A 293 -12.11 0.33 -19.71
CA TYR A 293 -12.06 1.29 -18.61
C TYR A 293 -13.07 2.41 -18.83
N ARG A 294 -14.28 2.22 -18.32
CA ARG A 294 -15.41 3.14 -18.57
C ARG A 294 -16.16 3.57 -17.32
N LEU A 295 -16.20 2.68 -16.31
CA LEU A 295 -17.13 2.83 -15.21
C LEU A 295 -16.77 4.03 -14.32
N THR A 296 -15.53 4.08 -13.87
CA THR A 296 -15.05 5.09 -12.92
C THR A 296 -14.90 6.46 -13.54
N SER A 297 -14.48 6.53 -14.81
CA SER A 297 -14.31 7.81 -15.50
C SER A 297 -15.62 8.55 -15.69
N ARG A 298 -16.76 7.84 -15.75
CA ARG A 298 -18.09 8.43 -15.93
C ARG A 298 -18.77 8.86 -14.65
N LYS A 299 -18.48 8.18 -13.54
CA LYS A 299 -19.17 8.39 -12.25
C LYS A 299 -18.50 9.40 -11.36
N LEU A 300 -17.24 9.69 -11.62
CA LEU A 300 -16.47 10.56 -10.74
C LEU A 300 -16.56 12.01 -11.16
N TYR A 301 -16.92 12.84 -10.21
CA TYR A 301 -16.95 14.29 -10.39
C TYR A 301 -15.55 14.90 -10.56
N CYS A 302 -14.49 14.15 -10.24
CA CYS A 302 -13.11 14.58 -10.27
C CYS A 302 -12.22 13.81 -11.27
N ASN A 303 -12.82 13.30 -12.33
CA ASN A 303 -12.07 12.70 -13.43
C ASN A 303 -11.12 11.57 -13.01
N GLY A 304 -11.65 10.62 -12.25
CA GLY A 304 -10.90 9.42 -11.85
C GLY A 304 -10.02 9.57 -10.62
N CYS A 305 -10.15 10.63 -9.83
CA CYS A 305 -9.24 10.91 -8.71
C CYS A 305 -9.03 9.73 -7.75
N PHE A 306 -10.10 9.01 -7.37
CA PHE A 306 -10.04 7.85 -6.47
C PHE A 306 -10.22 6.52 -7.20
N ALA A 307 -10.20 6.51 -8.52
CA ALA A 307 -10.43 5.30 -9.29
C ALA A 307 -9.26 4.33 -9.17
N GLY A 308 -9.56 3.06 -8.93
CA GLY A 308 -8.56 2.02 -8.81
C GLY A 308 -7.70 1.87 -10.06
N GLY A 309 -8.31 1.94 -11.25
CA GLY A 309 -7.61 1.72 -12.52
C GLY A 309 -6.58 2.79 -12.85
N ILE A 310 -6.99 4.07 -12.92
CA ILE A 310 -6.03 5.13 -13.30
C ILE A 310 -4.90 5.26 -12.27
N ASN A 311 -5.19 5.06 -10.99
CA ASN A 311 -4.17 5.08 -9.96
C ASN A 311 -3.23 3.88 -10.05
N PHE A 312 -3.72 2.72 -10.49
CA PHE A 312 -2.86 1.57 -10.78
C PHE A 312 -1.90 1.86 -11.93
N ALA A 313 -2.43 2.37 -13.05
CA ALA A 313 -1.59 2.73 -14.20
C ALA A 313 -0.54 3.77 -13.81
N SER A 314 -0.91 4.77 -13.03
CA SER A 314 0.01 5.76 -12.45
C SER A 314 1.06 5.10 -11.57
N SER A 315 0.67 4.14 -10.72
CA SER A 315 1.60 3.40 -9.86
C SER A 315 2.65 2.65 -10.67
N LEU A 316 2.28 2.11 -11.82
CA LEU A 316 3.22 1.39 -12.69
C LEU A 316 4.23 2.35 -13.33
N VAL A 317 3.84 3.58 -13.61
CA VAL A 317 4.77 4.61 -14.09
C VAL A 317 5.86 4.84 -13.04
N SER A 318 5.48 5.09 -11.79
CA SER A 318 6.48 5.29 -10.72
C SER A 318 7.30 4.03 -10.44
N LEU A 319 6.69 2.85 -10.50
CA LEU A 319 7.38 1.59 -10.26
C LEU A 319 8.49 1.35 -11.30
N PHE A 320 8.15 1.41 -12.58
CA PHE A 320 9.12 1.10 -13.65
C PHE A 320 10.18 2.19 -13.79
N TYR A 321 9.77 3.45 -13.84
CA TYR A 321 10.69 4.57 -14.07
C TYR A 321 11.50 4.93 -12.82
N GLY A 322 11.06 4.55 -11.63
CA GLY A 322 11.82 4.70 -10.40
C GLY A 322 13.00 3.74 -10.29
N LYS A 323 12.97 2.63 -11.04
CA LYS A 323 14.06 1.64 -11.17
C LYS A 323 14.59 1.10 -9.84
N GLY A 324 13.72 0.98 -8.84
CA GLY A 324 14.09 0.49 -7.53
C GLY A 324 14.80 1.50 -6.62
N ASP A 325 14.96 2.73 -7.06
CA ASP A 325 15.46 3.82 -6.22
C ASP A 325 14.30 4.45 -5.45
N ILE A 326 14.36 4.41 -4.11
CA ILE A 326 13.26 4.90 -3.27
C ILE A 326 13.00 6.39 -3.47
N LYS A 327 14.05 7.19 -3.62
CA LYS A 327 13.91 8.65 -3.78
C LYS A 327 13.25 8.99 -5.12
N GLU A 328 13.71 8.37 -6.19
CA GLU A 328 13.17 8.61 -7.53
C GLU A 328 11.74 8.08 -7.66
N THR A 329 11.46 6.91 -7.09
CA THR A 329 10.11 6.32 -7.11
C THR A 329 9.10 7.21 -6.37
N ILE A 330 9.45 7.70 -5.18
CA ILE A 330 8.59 8.62 -4.41
C ILE A 330 8.37 9.92 -5.18
N LYS A 331 9.43 10.48 -5.76
CA LYS A 331 9.36 11.73 -6.54
C LYS A 331 8.43 11.59 -7.74
N ILE A 332 8.59 10.55 -8.54
CA ILE A 332 7.72 10.30 -9.71
C ILE A 332 6.29 10.07 -9.26
N GLY A 333 6.09 9.27 -8.22
CA GLY A 333 4.76 9.00 -7.68
C GLY A 333 4.04 10.27 -7.25
N ALA A 334 4.72 11.15 -6.52
CA ALA A 334 4.17 12.43 -6.09
C ALA A 334 3.82 13.35 -7.26
N LEU A 335 4.55 13.26 -8.37
CA LEU A 335 4.35 14.12 -9.54
C LEU A 335 3.37 13.53 -10.58
N CYS A 336 2.89 12.30 -10.40
CA CYS A 336 1.99 11.68 -11.37
C CYS A 336 0.57 12.25 -11.35
N GLY A 337 0.10 12.78 -10.24
CA GLY A 337 -1.26 13.32 -10.13
C GLY A 337 -2.25 12.29 -9.55
N TRP A 338 -3.54 12.61 -9.64
CA TRP A 338 -4.66 11.83 -9.07
C TRP A 338 -4.50 11.66 -7.56
N ASP A 339 -4.70 10.46 -7.05
CA ASP A 339 -4.52 10.11 -5.63
C ASP A 339 -3.04 9.80 -5.37
N SER A 340 -2.21 10.79 -5.51
CA SER A 340 -0.74 10.65 -5.60
C SER A 340 -0.07 10.15 -4.33
N ASP A 341 -0.68 10.30 -3.16
CA ASP A 341 -0.14 9.76 -1.91
C ASP A 341 -0.24 8.24 -1.85
N ASN A 342 -1.29 7.66 -2.43
CA ASN A 342 -1.57 6.22 -2.37
C ASN A 342 -0.56 5.38 -3.16
N PRO A 343 -0.42 5.52 -4.50
CA PRO A 343 0.58 4.74 -5.23
C PRO A 343 1.99 4.98 -4.69
N THR A 344 2.26 6.18 -4.25
CA THR A 344 3.56 6.57 -3.71
C THR A 344 3.82 5.84 -2.40
N ALA A 345 2.85 5.80 -1.49
CA ALA A 345 2.95 5.07 -0.22
C ALA A 345 3.15 3.57 -0.44
N THR A 346 2.43 2.98 -1.38
CA THR A 346 2.56 1.55 -1.72
C THR A 346 4.01 1.20 -2.09
N TRP A 347 4.61 1.93 -3.00
CA TRP A 347 6.00 1.64 -3.41
C TRP A 347 7.03 2.13 -2.40
N GLY A 348 6.77 3.22 -1.69
CA GLY A 348 7.62 3.66 -0.59
C GLY A 348 7.71 2.61 0.52
N GLY A 349 6.59 1.98 0.85
CA GLY A 349 6.54 0.86 1.78
C GLY A 349 7.30 -0.36 1.28
N LEU A 350 7.09 -0.75 0.02
CA LEU A 350 7.77 -1.89 -0.58
C LEU A 350 9.30 -1.69 -0.64
N LEU A 351 9.73 -0.57 -1.18
CA LEU A 351 11.16 -0.26 -1.29
C LEU A 351 11.80 -0.06 0.07
N GLY A 352 11.07 0.54 1.02
CA GLY A 352 11.50 0.65 2.42
C GLY A 352 11.72 -0.72 3.06
N PHE A 353 10.82 -1.66 2.81
CA PHE A 353 10.99 -3.06 3.23
C PHE A 353 12.24 -3.69 2.59
N MET A 354 12.47 -3.46 1.32
CA MET A 354 13.59 -4.07 0.60
C MET A 354 14.96 -3.59 1.10
N ILE A 355 15.06 -2.32 1.49
CA ILE A 355 16.34 -1.72 1.91
C ILE A 355 16.50 -1.59 3.43
N GLY A 356 15.41 -1.69 4.20
CA GLY A 356 15.42 -1.58 5.65
C GLY A 356 15.65 -0.15 6.17
N LYS A 357 15.62 -0.01 7.50
CA LYS A 357 15.82 1.28 8.17
C LYS A 357 17.11 1.97 7.73
N LYS A 358 18.22 1.24 7.79
CA LYS A 358 19.54 1.79 7.45
C LYS A 358 19.65 2.18 5.99
N GLY A 359 19.03 1.40 5.11
CA GLY A 359 18.98 1.72 3.69
C GLY A 359 18.24 3.03 3.40
N ILE A 360 17.15 3.28 4.10
CA ILE A 360 16.40 4.54 3.99
C ILE A 360 17.22 5.71 4.52
N GLU A 361 17.83 5.55 5.71
CA GLU A 361 18.67 6.58 6.31
C GLU A 361 19.85 6.93 5.39
N LYS A 362 20.47 5.93 4.77
CA LYS A 362 21.53 6.13 3.79
C LYS A 362 21.04 6.86 2.54
N ALA A 363 19.90 6.44 1.99
CA ALA A 363 19.33 7.02 0.77
C ALA A 363 19.05 8.52 0.94
N PHE A 364 18.50 8.93 2.07
CA PHE A 364 18.16 10.32 2.38
C PHE A 364 19.26 11.07 3.15
N ASN A 365 20.33 10.39 3.53
CA ASN A 365 21.45 10.95 4.31
C ASN A 365 20.98 11.66 5.58
N ARG A 366 20.09 11.02 6.34
CA ARG A 366 19.57 11.55 7.61
C ARG A 366 18.89 10.47 8.43
N THR A 367 18.55 10.79 9.67
CA THR A 367 17.73 9.96 10.55
C THR A 367 16.33 10.56 10.68
N PHE A 368 15.38 9.73 11.14
CA PHE A 368 13.98 10.08 11.21
C PHE A 368 13.39 9.70 12.56
N SER A 369 12.25 10.30 12.92
CA SER A 369 11.46 9.83 14.05
C SER A 369 11.06 8.37 13.87
N GLU A 370 11.10 7.62 14.96
CA GLU A 370 10.54 6.26 15.03
C GLU A 370 9.13 6.22 15.63
N LYS A 371 8.60 7.36 16.05
CA LYS A 371 7.29 7.46 16.68
C LYS A 371 6.17 7.66 15.66
N TYR A 372 5.06 6.96 15.90
CA TYR A 372 3.89 6.98 15.04
C TYR A 372 2.64 7.19 15.89
N ASN A 373 1.79 8.13 15.49
CA ASN A 373 0.55 8.45 16.18
C ASN A 373 -0.65 7.93 15.40
N ILE A 374 -1.15 6.75 15.77
CA ILE A 374 -2.34 6.17 15.15
C ILE A 374 -3.61 6.94 15.51
N HIS A 375 -3.64 7.63 16.66
CA HIS A 375 -4.81 8.40 17.08
C HIS A 375 -4.99 9.71 16.31
N ARG A 376 -4.07 10.10 15.42
CA ARG A 376 -4.34 11.22 14.51
C ARG A 376 -5.63 10.96 13.70
N THR A 377 -5.85 9.74 13.25
CA THR A 377 -6.97 9.37 12.37
C THR A 377 -7.87 8.28 12.95
N ARG A 378 -7.37 7.49 13.90
CA ARG A 378 -8.09 6.35 14.50
C ARG A 378 -8.20 6.52 16.00
N THR A 379 -8.76 5.52 16.69
CA THR A 379 -9.01 5.57 18.13
C THR A 379 -8.91 4.19 18.78
N GLY A 380 -8.88 4.15 20.13
CA GLY A 380 -9.01 2.91 20.88
C GLY A 380 -7.73 2.09 21.00
N PHE A 381 -6.55 2.72 20.88
CA PHE A 381 -5.27 2.05 21.06
C PHE A 381 -4.55 2.51 22.34
N PRO A 382 -3.64 1.70 22.89
CA PRO A 382 -2.91 2.07 24.11
C PRO A 382 -1.95 3.25 23.89
N ASN A 383 -1.42 3.79 25.00
CA ASN A 383 -0.44 4.89 25.02
C ASN A 383 -0.89 6.15 24.26
N ASN A 384 -2.18 6.46 24.34
CA ASN A 384 -2.77 7.57 23.59
C ASN A 384 -2.51 7.50 22.08
N GLY A 385 -2.36 6.29 21.55
CA GLY A 385 -2.11 6.05 20.14
C GLY A 385 -0.66 6.23 19.70
N ILE A 386 0.27 6.50 20.61
CA ILE A 386 1.68 6.62 20.27
C ILE A 386 2.33 5.23 20.27
N ASP A 387 2.87 4.85 19.13
CA ASP A 387 3.62 3.62 18.93
C ASP A 387 5.00 3.93 18.37
N THR A 388 5.83 2.91 18.19
CA THR A 388 7.13 3.04 17.52
C THR A 388 7.20 2.06 16.35
N PHE A 389 7.96 2.42 15.32
CA PHE A 389 8.15 1.52 14.20
C PHE A 389 8.84 0.20 14.62
N TRP A 390 9.69 0.22 15.67
CA TRP A 390 10.24 -1.01 16.22
C TRP A 390 9.20 -1.91 16.83
N ASN A 391 8.27 -1.36 17.60
CA ASN A 391 7.17 -2.13 18.18
C ASN A 391 6.20 -2.62 17.09
N MET A 392 5.90 -1.78 16.11
CA MET A 392 5.06 -2.16 14.96
C MET A 392 5.71 -3.28 14.15
N ALA A 393 7.02 -3.21 13.93
CA ALA A 393 7.80 -4.25 13.24
C ALA A 393 7.81 -5.55 14.05
N LEU A 394 8.00 -5.47 15.36
CA LEU A 394 7.93 -6.65 16.25
C LEU A 394 6.56 -7.33 16.18
N HIS A 395 5.50 -6.55 16.22
CA HIS A 395 4.13 -7.07 16.07
C HIS A 395 3.92 -7.76 14.72
N GLY A 396 4.50 -7.23 13.64
CA GLY A 396 4.50 -7.88 12.34
C GLY A 396 5.24 -9.22 12.34
N VAL A 397 6.36 -9.30 13.03
CA VAL A 397 7.09 -10.58 13.24
C VAL A 397 6.21 -11.58 14.00
N TRP A 398 5.50 -11.14 15.03
CA TRP A 398 4.61 -12.02 15.79
C TRP A 398 3.42 -12.52 14.97
N VAL A 399 2.84 -11.69 14.14
CA VAL A 399 1.82 -12.14 13.17
C VAL A 399 2.41 -13.21 12.26
N THR A 400 3.61 -12.97 11.74
CA THR A 400 4.32 -13.88 10.84
C THR A 400 4.66 -15.21 11.54
N ASP A 401 5.07 -15.19 12.81
CA ASP A 401 5.31 -16.39 13.59
C ASP A 401 4.11 -17.34 13.53
N ARG A 402 2.92 -16.80 13.76
CA ARG A 402 1.69 -17.61 13.70
C ARG A 402 1.43 -18.16 12.30
N VAL A 403 1.58 -17.33 11.29
CA VAL A 403 1.39 -17.73 9.89
C VAL A 403 2.37 -18.85 9.51
N VAL A 404 3.63 -18.69 9.84
CA VAL A 404 4.67 -19.69 9.53
C VAL A 404 4.37 -21.03 10.19
N GLN A 405 4.04 -21.02 11.48
CA GLN A 405 3.83 -22.26 12.22
C GLN A 405 2.47 -22.91 11.93
N ASP A 406 1.38 -22.13 12.00
CA ASP A 406 0.03 -22.69 11.97
C ASP A 406 -0.50 -22.87 10.54
N GLU A 407 -0.12 -22.02 9.61
CA GLU A 407 -0.64 -22.05 8.24
C GLU A 407 0.33 -22.71 7.26
N LEU A 408 1.61 -22.39 7.37
CA LEU A 408 2.63 -22.87 6.42
C LEU A 408 3.32 -24.16 6.89
N HIS A 409 3.04 -24.59 8.11
CA HIS A 409 3.66 -25.78 8.73
C HIS A 409 5.19 -25.66 8.76
N GLY A 410 5.70 -24.44 8.90
CA GLY A 410 7.09 -24.15 9.08
C GLY A 410 7.51 -24.21 10.55
N SER A 411 8.76 -23.93 10.81
CA SER A 411 9.35 -23.89 12.15
C SER A 411 9.93 -22.52 12.47
N ILE A 412 9.90 -22.20 13.77
CA ILE A 412 10.44 -20.96 14.30
C ILE A 412 11.53 -21.31 15.28
N ASP A 413 12.79 -21.01 14.94
CA ASP A 413 13.92 -21.19 15.84
C ASP A 413 14.19 -19.86 16.57
N LEU A 414 13.71 -19.74 17.80
CA LEU A 414 13.90 -18.53 18.61
C LEU A 414 15.36 -18.34 19.05
N GLN A 415 16.12 -19.42 19.17
CA GLN A 415 17.52 -19.35 19.58
C GLN A 415 18.40 -18.77 18.47
N GLU A 416 18.21 -19.28 17.23
CA GLU A 416 18.92 -18.74 16.05
C GLU A 416 18.19 -17.56 15.41
N ASN A 417 16.97 -17.29 15.85
CA ASN A 417 16.10 -16.22 15.36
C ASN A 417 15.80 -16.33 13.86
N LYS A 418 15.31 -17.49 13.46
CA LYS A 418 15.03 -17.83 12.04
C LYS A 418 13.69 -18.50 11.86
N TRP A 419 13.11 -18.27 10.68
CA TRP A 419 11.99 -19.05 10.17
C TRP A 419 12.49 -20.06 9.14
N TYR A 420 11.97 -21.27 9.24
CA TYR A 420 12.15 -22.34 8.25
C TYR A 420 10.80 -22.53 7.55
N ILE A 421 10.67 -22.06 6.32
CA ILE A 421 9.39 -21.99 5.61
C ILE A 421 9.41 -23.00 4.46
N PRO A 422 8.48 -24.00 4.45
CA PRO A 422 8.40 -24.95 3.35
C PRO A 422 8.18 -24.26 2.00
N VAL A 423 8.88 -24.74 0.98
CA VAL A 423 8.67 -24.31 -0.39
C VAL A 423 7.34 -24.88 -0.88
N GLU A 424 6.58 -24.09 -1.65
CA GLU A 424 5.29 -24.51 -2.23
C GLU A 424 5.47 -25.65 -3.24
#